data_de2b259d6282b49dd43cb0b4c41b495d
#
_entry.id   de2b259d6282b49dd43cb0b4c41b495d
#
_cell.length_a   1.000
_cell.length_b   1.000
_cell.length_c   1.000
_cell.angle_alpha   90.00
_cell.angle_beta   90.00
_cell.angle_gamma   90.00
#
_symmetry.space_group_name_H-M   'P 1'
#
loop_
_entity.id
_entity.type
_entity.pdbx_description
1 polymer ?
#
loop_
_entity_poly.entity_id
_entity_poly.type
_entity_poly.pdbx_seq_one_letter_code
_entity_poly.pdbx_strand_id
1 'polypeptide(L)'
;MSRSSNEVAHPRDVSLWPLARHLVLTGSAPGAVLGFGWIFCAVNGANGSLFAKLLAILVVGVLGSFFVHESGHLLSLRATSPDAVACWEITLLRISLLVRNTSSPLAVSLNAAAGSLGSAVAGCAIQ
;
A
#
# COMPACT_ATOMS: atom_id res chain seq x y z
N MET A 1 7.17 -19.62 15.28
CA MET A 1 6.99 -18.47 16.18
C MET A 1 6.54 -17.28 15.34
N SER A 2 5.25 -16.95 15.39
CA SER A 2 4.69 -15.79 14.70
C SER A 2 5.10 -14.55 15.49
N ARG A 3 6.06 -13.77 15.00
CA ARG A 3 6.31 -12.41 15.52
C ARG A 3 5.03 -11.62 15.33
N SER A 4 4.44 -11.18 16.42
CA SER A 4 3.30 -10.28 16.43
C SER A 4 3.65 -9.06 15.57
N SER A 5 2.84 -8.77 14.54
CA SER A 5 2.98 -7.60 13.66
C SER A 5 2.80 -6.25 14.40
N ASN A 6 2.56 -6.29 15.70
CA ASN A 6 2.36 -5.13 16.57
C ASN A 6 3.62 -4.74 17.36
N GLU A 7 4.78 -5.28 17.02
CA GLU A 7 6.02 -4.87 17.68
C GLU A 7 6.34 -3.43 17.29
N VAL A 8 6.27 -2.56 18.29
CA VAL A 8 6.60 -1.14 18.17
C VAL A 8 8.10 -1.03 17.92
N ALA A 9 8.50 -0.44 16.81
CA ALA A 9 9.89 -0.37 16.38
C ALA A 9 10.27 1.07 15.98
N HIS A 10 11.56 1.34 15.94
CA HIS A 10 12.07 2.57 15.37
C HIS A 10 11.67 2.67 13.88
N PRO A 11 11.32 3.86 13.31
CA PRO A 11 10.86 3.96 11.93
C PRO A 11 11.84 3.40 10.90
N ARG A 12 13.14 3.39 11.23
CA ARG A 12 14.19 2.81 10.37
C ARG A 12 14.11 1.29 10.29
N ASP A 13 13.63 0.64 11.34
CA ASP A 13 13.55 -0.81 11.47
C ASP A 13 12.19 -1.37 11.01
N VAL A 14 11.20 -0.49 10.78
CA VAL A 14 9.89 -0.88 10.28
C VAL A 14 10.01 -1.35 8.84
N SER A 15 9.73 -2.63 8.61
CA SER A 15 9.76 -3.23 7.27
C SER A 15 8.50 -2.89 6.46
N LEU A 16 8.63 -2.75 5.15
CA LEU A 16 7.50 -2.64 4.21
C LEU A 16 6.87 -4.00 3.86
N TRP A 17 7.48 -5.09 4.30
CA TRP A 17 7.01 -6.44 3.99
C TRP A 17 5.58 -6.73 4.47
N PRO A 18 5.16 -6.36 5.69
CA PRO A 18 3.78 -6.55 6.14
C PRO A 18 2.76 -5.84 5.24
N LEU A 19 3.08 -4.61 4.78
CA LEU A 19 2.27 -3.85 3.84
C LEU A 19 2.14 -4.59 2.50
N ALA A 20 3.27 -4.97 1.89
CA ALA A 20 3.28 -5.68 0.62
C ALA A 20 2.50 -7.01 0.70
N ARG A 21 2.72 -7.79 1.76
CA ARG A 21 1.99 -9.05 2.00
C ARG A 21 0.49 -8.82 2.12
N HIS A 22 0.06 -7.81 2.86
CA HIS A 22 -1.35 -7.49 3.03
C HIS A 22 -2.01 -7.14 1.69
N LEU A 23 -1.35 -6.32 0.86
CA LEU A 23 -1.86 -5.94 -0.45
C LEU A 23 -1.95 -7.12 -1.42
N VAL A 24 -0.98 -8.02 -1.40
CA VAL A 24 -1.03 -9.26 -2.19
C VAL A 24 -2.21 -10.13 -1.74
N LEU A 25 -2.41 -10.31 -0.45
CA LEU A 25 -3.50 -11.13 0.08
C LEU A 25 -4.88 -10.53 -0.24
N THR A 26 -5.07 -9.22 -0.04
CA THR A 26 -6.34 -8.55 -0.33
C THR A 26 -6.63 -8.43 -1.83
N GLY A 27 -5.59 -8.26 -2.66
CA GLY A 27 -5.70 -8.20 -4.12
C GLY A 27 -5.84 -9.56 -4.80
N SER A 28 -5.51 -10.66 -4.12
CA SER A 28 -5.46 -11.99 -4.73
C SER A 28 -6.83 -12.49 -5.23
N ALA A 29 -7.88 -12.32 -4.45
CA ALA A 29 -9.22 -12.77 -4.83
C ALA A 29 -9.78 -12.00 -6.04
N PRO A 30 -9.86 -10.65 -6.03
CA PRO A 30 -10.31 -9.91 -7.20
C PRO A 30 -9.36 -10.07 -8.39
N GLY A 31 -8.05 -10.16 -8.16
CA GLY A 31 -7.07 -10.43 -9.21
C GLY A 31 -7.27 -11.79 -9.88
N ALA A 32 -7.56 -12.84 -9.11
CA ALA A 32 -7.87 -14.15 -9.63
C ALA A 32 -9.15 -14.13 -10.49
N VAL A 33 -10.23 -13.50 -10.01
CA VAL A 33 -11.48 -13.38 -10.78
C VAL A 33 -11.25 -12.69 -12.12
N LEU A 34 -10.52 -11.58 -12.14
CA LEU A 34 -10.22 -10.83 -13.37
C LEU A 34 -9.28 -11.63 -14.30
N GLY A 35 -8.28 -12.30 -13.74
CA GLY A 35 -7.37 -13.17 -14.50
C GLY A 35 -8.08 -14.35 -15.14
N PHE A 36 -8.96 -15.04 -14.40
CA PHE A 36 -9.78 -16.11 -14.95
C PHE A 36 -10.74 -15.61 -16.04
N GLY A 37 -11.38 -14.46 -15.84
CA GLY A 37 -12.24 -13.84 -16.85
C GLY A 37 -11.49 -13.55 -18.14
N TRP A 38 -10.27 -13.03 -18.04
CA TRP A 38 -9.41 -12.77 -19.20
C TRP A 38 -9.03 -14.08 -19.94
N ILE A 39 -8.56 -15.09 -19.21
CA ILE A 39 -8.20 -16.40 -19.76
C ILE A 39 -9.42 -17.05 -20.42
N PHE A 40 -10.57 -17.03 -19.77
CA PHE A 40 -11.81 -17.58 -20.32
C PHE A 40 -12.18 -16.93 -21.66
N CYS A 41 -12.11 -15.60 -21.76
CA CYS A 41 -12.33 -14.89 -23.01
C CYS A 41 -11.32 -15.31 -24.09
N ALA A 42 -10.04 -15.38 -23.74
CA ALA A 42 -8.98 -15.76 -24.68
C ALA A 42 -9.18 -17.17 -25.25
N VAL A 43 -9.54 -18.14 -24.39
CA VAL A 43 -9.77 -19.53 -24.81
C VAL A 43 -11.00 -19.66 -25.74
N ASN A 44 -12.03 -18.83 -25.51
CA ASN A 44 -13.26 -18.86 -26.31
C ASN A 44 -13.23 -17.88 -27.50
N GLY A 45 -12.09 -17.30 -27.84
CA GLY A 45 -11.96 -16.35 -28.96
C GLY A 45 -12.70 -15.00 -28.73
N ALA A 46 -13.08 -14.70 -27.50
CA ALA A 46 -13.76 -13.47 -27.14
C ALA A 46 -12.75 -12.37 -26.77
N ASN A 47 -13.20 -11.10 -26.86
CA ASN A 47 -12.36 -9.96 -26.49
C ASN A 47 -12.23 -9.82 -24.96
N GLY A 48 -11.10 -10.23 -24.41
CA GLY A 48 -10.77 -10.12 -22.99
C GLY A 48 -10.19 -8.76 -22.54
N SER A 49 -10.12 -7.76 -23.42
CA SER A 49 -9.44 -6.49 -23.13
C SER A 49 -10.00 -5.76 -21.90
N LEU A 50 -11.31 -5.87 -21.62
CA LEU A 50 -11.93 -5.29 -20.44
C LEU A 50 -11.34 -5.89 -19.15
N PHE A 51 -11.21 -7.21 -19.06
CA PHE A 51 -10.64 -7.88 -17.90
C PHE A 51 -9.17 -7.51 -17.69
N ALA A 52 -8.38 -7.42 -18.77
CA ALA A 52 -6.99 -6.98 -18.71
C ALA A 52 -6.88 -5.54 -18.20
N LYS A 53 -7.73 -4.63 -18.69
CA LYS A 53 -7.77 -3.23 -18.21
C LYS A 53 -8.16 -3.15 -16.73
N LEU A 54 -9.19 -3.88 -16.30
CA LEU A 54 -9.61 -3.90 -14.89
C LEU A 54 -8.53 -4.50 -13.99
N LEU A 55 -7.81 -5.52 -14.45
CA LEU A 55 -6.68 -6.08 -13.72
C LEU A 55 -5.52 -5.06 -13.59
N ALA A 56 -5.20 -4.34 -14.66
CA ALA A 56 -4.20 -3.29 -14.62
C ALA A 56 -4.61 -2.14 -13.65
N ILE A 57 -5.87 -1.71 -13.68
CA ILE A 57 -6.40 -0.72 -12.74
C ILE A 57 -6.31 -1.23 -11.30
N LEU A 58 -6.65 -2.48 -11.03
CA LEU A 58 -6.53 -3.06 -9.69
C LEU A 58 -5.07 -3.04 -9.21
N VAL A 59 -4.14 -3.58 -10.01
CA VAL A 59 -2.75 -3.77 -9.60
C VAL A 59 -2.01 -2.44 -9.52
N VAL A 60 -2.10 -1.61 -10.55
CA VAL A 60 -1.33 -0.35 -10.62
C VAL A 60 -2.10 0.78 -9.95
N GLY A 61 -3.38 0.96 -10.27
CA GLY A 61 -4.19 2.05 -9.76
C GLY A 61 -4.52 1.89 -8.27
N VAL A 62 -5.04 0.76 -7.87
CA VAL A 62 -5.50 0.58 -6.47
C VAL A 62 -4.36 0.13 -5.57
N LEU A 63 -3.78 -1.05 -5.82
CA LEU A 63 -2.78 -1.63 -4.92
C LEU A 63 -1.46 -0.84 -4.97
N GLY A 64 -1.02 -0.41 -6.14
CA GLY A 64 0.19 0.36 -6.32
C GLY A 64 0.08 1.75 -5.69
N SER A 65 -1.03 2.47 -5.92
CA SER A 65 -1.26 3.79 -5.31
C SER A 65 -1.33 3.70 -3.78
N PHE A 66 -1.99 2.67 -3.25
CA PHE A 66 -2.06 2.46 -1.81
C PHE A 66 -0.68 2.14 -1.21
N PHE A 67 0.11 1.30 -1.88
CA PHE A 67 1.48 1.00 -1.46
C PHE A 67 2.34 2.26 -1.41
N VAL A 68 2.29 3.11 -2.45
CA VAL A 68 3.03 4.38 -2.50
C VAL A 68 2.57 5.33 -1.42
N HIS A 69 1.25 5.42 -1.16
CA HIS A 69 0.67 6.25 -0.10
C HIS A 69 1.24 5.88 1.28
N GLU A 70 1.12 4.63 1.67
CA GLU A 70 1.57 4.17 2.99
C GLU A 70 3.10 4.18 3.13
N SER A 71 3.82 3.88 2.04
CA SER A 71 5.28 4.00 2.00
C SER A 71 5.73 5.45 2.17
N GLY A 72 4.99 6.40 1.60
CA GLY A 72 5.22 7.84 1.75
C GLY A 72 5.18 8.28 3.22
N HIS A 73 4.20 7.81 3.97
CA HIS A 73 4.12 8.07 5.41
C HIS A 73 5.35 7.54 6.15
N LEU A 74 5.76 6.30 5.89
CA LEU A 74 6.94 5.71 6.54
C LEU A 74 8.23 6.45 6.17
N LEU A 75 8.42 6.83 4.90
CA LEU A 75 9.60 7.56 4.43
C LEU A 75 9.66 8.95 5.04
N SER A 76 8.54 9.68 5.08
CA SER A 76 8.45 10.98 5.73
C SER A 76 8.80 10.88 7.21
N LEU A 77 8.28 9.87 7.90
CA LEU A 77 8.55 9.66 9.32
C LEU A 77 10.05 9.38 9.59
N ARG A 78 10.69 8.56 8.75
CA ARG A 78 12.12 8.29 8.83
C ARG A 78 12.98 9.55 8.68
N ALA A 79 12.53 10.49 7.83
CA ALA A 79 13.24 11.73 7.55
C ALA A 79 13.02 12.80 8.63
N THR A 80 11.80 12.91 9.18
CA THR A 80 11.40 14.05 10.02
C THR A 80 11.34 13.73 11.50
N SER A 81 11.22 12.47 11.87
CA SER A 81 11.03 12.03 13.27
C SER A 81 11.80 10.74 13.55
N PRO A 82 13.13 10.77 13.54
CA PRO A 82 13.94 9.58 13.76
C PRO A 82 13.71 8.92 15.12
N ASP A 83 13.29 9.68 16.13
CA ASP A 83 13.03 9.20 17.49
C ASP A 83 11.59 8.71 17.71
N ALA A 84 10.72 8.84 16.72
CA ALA A 84 9.37 8.31 16.78
C ALA A 84 9.40 6.77 16.83
N VAL A 85 8.30 6.18 17.27
CA VAL A 85 8.09 4.74 17.20
C VAL A 85 6.89 4.45 16.33
N ALA A 86 7.00 3.46 15.45
CA ALA A 86 5.97 3.11 14.50
C ALA A 86 5.72 1.61 14.44
N CYS A 87 4.50 1.24 14.12
CA CYS A 87 4.14 -0.15 13.84
C CYS A 87 3.02 -0.19 12.80
N TRP A 88 2.93 -1.30 12.07
CA TRP A 88 1.79 -1.56 11.19
C TRP A 88 0.60 -2.07 12.00
N GLU A 89 -0.52 -1.37 11.90
CA GLU A 89 -1.81 -1.87 12.35
C GLU A 89 -2.50 -2.54 11.18
N ILE A 90 -2.66 -3.85 11.25
CA ILE A 90 -3.23 -4.66 10.17
C ILE A 90 -4.52 -5.30 10.67
N THR A 91 -5.62 -4.96 10.00
CA THR A 91 -6.92 -5.62 10.12
C THR A 91 -7.30 -6.27 8.79
N LEU A 92 -8.41 -7.02 8.74
CA LEU A 92 -8.82 -7.70 7.51
C LEU A 92 -8.98 -6.76 6.31
N LEU A 93 -9.50 -5.55 6.54
CA LEU A 93 -9.83 -4.58 5.49
C LEU A 93 -8.97 -3.31 5.52
N ARG A 94 -8.08 -3.17 6.49
CA ARG A 94 -7.30 -1.95 6.67
C ARG A 94 -5.89 -2.28 7.11
N ILE A 95 -4.94 -1.59 6.51
CA ILE A 95 -3.58 -1.47 7.03
C ILE A 95 -3.27 0.02 7.19
N SER A 96 -2.65 0.41 8.27
CA SER A 96 -2.24 1.78 8.54
C SER A 96 -0.96 1.80 9.36
N LEU A 97 -0.16 2.84 9.15
CA LEU A 97 1.02 3.09 9.96
C LEU A 97 0.62 3.83 11.23
N LEU A 98 0.73 3.15 12.37
CA LEU A 98 0.50 3.75 13.69
C LEU A 98 1.79 4.38 14.18
N VAL A 99 1.74 5.66 14.53
CA VAL A 99 2.91 6.42 14.96
C VAL A 99 2.70 6.96 16.37
N ARG A 100 3.71 6.83 17.20
CA ARG A 100 3.73 7.38 18.56
C ARG A 100 4.99 8.23 18.78
N ASN A 101 4.90 9.20 19.70
CA ASN A 101 6.02 10.09 20.09
C ASN A 101 6.53 10.99 18.97
N THR A 102 5.65 11.52 18.11
CA THR A 102 6.02 12.62 17.21
C THR A 102 6.12 13.89 18.02
N SER A 103 7.33 14.46 18.13
CA SER A 103 7.61 15.61 18.98
C SER A 103 7.34 16.97 18.31
N SER A 104 7.14 17.00 16.99
CA SER A 104 7.00 18.25 16.22
C SER A 104 5.68 18.32 15.44
N PRO A 105 4.90 19.42 15.60
CA PRO A 105 3.69 19.66 14.79
C PRO A 105 3.99 19.68 13.28
N LEU A 106 5.16 20.18 12.89
CA LEU A 106 5.60 20.19 11.50
C LEU A 106 5.81 18.77 10.97
N ALA A 107 6.44 17.89 11.75
CA ALA A 107 6.63 16.49 11.38
C ALA A 107 5.29 15.76 11.19
N VAL A 108 4.30 16.05 12.04
CA VAL A 108 2.93 15.49 11.90
C VAL A 108 2.29 15.96 10.60
N SER A 109 2.38 17.27 10.28
CA SER A 109 1.82 17.85 9.07
C SER A 109 2.50 17.31 7.80
N LEU A 110 3.83 17.21 7.80
CA LEU A 110 4.60 16.66 6.70
C LEU A 110 4.27 15.17 6.48
N ASN A 111 4.15 14.42 7.57
CA ASN A 111 3.75 13.01 7.48
C ASN A 111 2.33 12.86 6.91
N ALA A 112 1.37 13.67 7.34
CA ALA A 112 0.01 13.65 6.80
C ALA A 112 -0.03 13.99 5.30
N ALA A 113 0.78 14.95 4.85
CA ALA A 113 0.87 15.33 3.43
C ALA A 113 1.59 14.30 2.56
N ALA A 114 2.55 13.56 3.11
CA ALA A 114 3.43 12.65 2.34
C ALA A 114 2.66 11.52 1.65
N GLY A 115 1.65 10.94 2.31
CA GLY A 115 0.80 9.91 1.71
C GLY A 115 0.01 10.45 0.51
N SER A 116 -0.62 11.61 0.68
CA SER A 116 -1.41 12.25 -0.38
C SER A 116 -0.56 12.67 -1.58
N LEU A 117 0.63 13.22 -1.35
CA LEU A 117 1.59 13.57 -2.40
C LEU A 117 2.07 12.33 -3.16
N GLY A 118 2.39 11.24 -2.46
CA GLY A 118 2.77 9.99 -3.08
C GLY A 118 1.68 9.45 -4.02
N SER A 119 0.42 9.47 -3.56
CA SER A 119 -0.72 9.05 -4.38
C SER A 119 -0.94 9.95 -5.60
N ALA A 120 -0.78 11.27 -5.46
CA ALA A 120 -0.90 12.21 -6.57
C ALA A 120 0.18 11.98 -7.63
N VAL A 121 1.44 11.78 -7.22
CA VAL A 121 2.54 11.46 -8.14
C VAL A 121 2.30 10.14 -8.87
N ALA A 122 1.87 9.10 -8.16
CA ALA A 122 1.51 7.82 -8.77
C ALA A 122 0.36 7.96 -9.78
N GLY A 123 -0.66 8.77 -9.45
CA GLY A 123 -1.78 9.06 -10.36
C GLY A 123 -1.37 9.78 -11.64
N CYS A 124 -0.44 10.74 -11.56
CA CYS A 124 0.09 11.44 -12.74
C CYS A 124 0.95 10.54 -13.65
N ALA A 125 1.61 9.52 -13.09
CA ALA A 125 2.45 8.61 -13.87
C ALA A 125 1.65 7.57 -14.69
N ILE A 126 0.34 7.46 -14.47
CA ILE A 126 -0.56 6.50 -15.14
C ILE A 126 -1.33 7.15 -16.31
N GLN A 127 -1.28 8.46 -16.44
CA GLN A 127 -1.88 9.20 -17.57
C GLN A 127 -0.97 9.19 -18.79
#